data_dcf550724ef94e3e9c1b03dc486e3821
#
_entry.id   dcf550724ef94e3e9c1b03dc486e3821
#
_cell.length_a   1.000
_cell.length_b   1.000
_cell.length_c   1.000
_cell.angle_alpha   90.00
_cell.angle_beta   90.00
_cell.angle_gamma   90.00
#
_symmetry.space_group_name_H-M   'P 1'
#
loop_
_entity.id
_entity.type
_entity.pdbx_description
1 polymer ?
#
loop_
_entity_poly.entity_id
_entity_poly.type
_entity_poly.pdbx_seq_one_letter_code
_entity_poly.pdbx_strand_id
1 'polypeptide(L)'
;MSQTLFIDGQWVGAKSTDTRDIINPFNQEVIATVSEGSRNDAQLAIKAARKAFDQGDWANMPGLERGNIVFKIAELIRRDLDELAKLESLDTGKTLEESKADMDDIANVFQYYAGLADKDGGEIIASPIPNSKSELVREPVGVCGQITPWNYPLLQASWKIAPALAAGNTIVLKPSEITPLTTIKVFKLMEEAGVPAGVANLVLGPGATVGDELAVNDQVDLISFTGGIETGKKIMQGASGNVKKIALELGGKNPNIVFQDADLDVAIDQAMNAVFFHAGQVCSAGSRLLVEESIHDEFVEELVKRTKKIKLGNGFDEDTQSGPLISAEHREKVEKYVSIGLEEGAKLETGGKRPAAEELQKGFFYLPTIFSGCTSDMRIVQEEVFGPVLTVESFRTEEEVIKLANDTIYGLAGAVWSSDISKAERVARQLRLGTVWINDFHPYFAQAPWGGYKQSGIGRELGRTGLEEYTELKHLYRNTKPEAVHWFK
;
A
#
# COMPACT_ATOMS: atom_id res chain seq x y z
N MET A 1 -0.50 -3.77 32.22
CA MET A 1 -0.05 -4.26 30.91
C MET A 1 -0.92 -3.62 29.85
N SER A 2 -0.35 -3.13 28.80
CA SER A 2 -1.10 -2.53 27.69
C SER A 2 -1.96 -3.61 27.02
N GLN A 3 -3.28 -3.40 26.90
CA GLN A 3 -4.18 -4.28 26.17
C GLN A 3 -4.35 -3.70 24.76
N THR A 4 -3.50 -4.12 23.85
CA THR A 4 -3.43 -3.56 22.48
C THR A 4 -3.72 -4.58 21.37
N LEU A 5 -4.02 -5.83 21.70
CA LEU A 5 -4.58 -6.81 20.77
C LEU A 5 -6.11 -6.78 20.88
N PHE A 6 -6.80 -6.94 19.75
CA PHE A 6 -8.25 -7.02 19.70
C PHE A 6 -8.64 -8.38 19.10
N ILE A 7 -9.19 -9.28 19.95
CA ILE A 7 -9.50 -10.66 19.58
C ILE A 7 -10.91 -11.01 20.07
N ASP A 8 -11.75 -11.53 19.20
CA ASP A 8 -13.13 -11.95 19.49
C ASP A 8 -13.96 -10.86 20.21
N GLY A 9 -13.82 -9.60 19.73
CA GLY A 9 -14.53 -8.45 20.28
C GLY A 9 -14.00 -7.94 21.63
N GLN A 10 -12.78 -8.33 22.02
CA GLN A 10 -12.20 -7.92 23.31
C GLN A 10 -10.78 -7.41 23.16
N TRP A 11 -10.47 -6.34 23.89
CA TRP A 11 -9.11 -5.82 24.04
C TRP A 11 -8.36 -6.66 25.07
N VAL A 12 -7.25 -7.29 24.64
CA VAL A 12 -6.45 -8.21 25.45
C VAL A 12 -4.97 -7.86 25.39
N GLY A 13 -4.21 -8.27 26.40
CA GLY A 13 -2.75 -8.30 26.37
C GLY A 13 -2.24 -9.51 25.61
N ALA A 14 -1.00 -9.46 25.11
CA ALA A 14 -0.35 -10.62 24.51
C ALA A 14 -0.17 -11.75 25.54
N LYS A 15 -0.15 -13.00 25.06
CA LYS A 15 0.18 -14.17 25.90
C LYS A 15 1.62 -14.15 26.41
N SER A 16 2.53 -13.54 25.65
CA SER A 16 3.85 -13.15 26.15
C SER A 16 3.71 -11.92 27.06
N THR A 17 4.70 -11.68 27.90
CA THR A 17 4.80 -10.42 28.68
C THR A 17 5.58 -9.35 27.93
N ASP A 18 5.98 -9.64 26.68
CA ASP A 18 6.81 -8.75 25.89
C ASP A 18 6.04 -7.53 25.41
N THR A 19 6.72 -6.42 25.35
CA THR A 19 6.20 -5.14 24.89
C THR A 19 7.18 -4.52 23.90
N ARG A 20 6.66 -3.62 23.07
CA ARG A 20 7.44 -2.82 22.12
C ARG A 20 7.17 -1.35 22.37
N ASP A 21 8.25 -0.58 22.46
CA ASP A 21 8.18 0.88 22.46
C ASP A 21 8.04 1.38 21.02
N ILE A 22 7.10 2.30 20.82
CA ILE A 22 6.87 2.99 19.56
C ILE A 22 7.57 4.33 19.63
N ILE A 23 8.38 4.62 18.65
CA ILE A 23 9.33 5.72 18.64
C ILE A 23 8.89 6.79 17.63
N ASN A 24 8.88 8.06 18.06
CA ASN A 24 8.73 9.18 17.15
C ASN A 24 10.00 9.34 16.30
N PRO A 25 9.93 9.19 14.96
CA PRO A 25 11.13 9.28 14.10
C PRO A 25 11.81 10.64 14.09
N PHE A 26 11.10 11.71 14.47
CA PHE A 26 11.63 13.06 14.50
C PHE A 26 12.68 13.26 15.60
N ASN A 27 12.46 12.69 16.81
CA ASN A 27 13.29 12.98 17.99
C ASN A 27 13.70 11.73 18.80
N GLN A 28 13.27 10.54 18.36
CA GLN A 28 13.51 9.24 18.99
C GLN A 28 12.85 9.09 20.39
N GLU A 29 11.89 9.92 20.74
CA GLU A 29 11.13 9.78 21.97
C GLU A 29 10.14 8.62 21.88
N VAL A 30 9.96 7.90 22.99
CA VAL A 30 8.92 6.88 23.11
C VAL A 30 7.55 7.56 23.23
N ILE A 31 6.66 7.31 22.27
CA ILE A 31 5.31 7.88 22.24
C ILE A 31 4.24 6.91 22.76
N ALA A 32 4.52 5.62 22.75
CA ALA A 32 3.64 4.59 23.29
C ALA A 32 4.43 3.30 23.56
N THR A 33 3.85 2.41 24.40
CA THR A 33 4.33 1.04 24.58
C THR A 33 3.16 0.10 24.32
N VAL A 34 3.32 -0.85 23.39
CA VAL A 34 2.28 -1.79 22.95
C VAL A 34 2.65 -3.23 23.30
N SER A 35 1.66 -4.13 23.35
CA SER A 35 1.90 -5.57 23.53
C SER A 35 2.60 -6.14 22.29
N GLU A 36 3.58 -7.03 22.50
CA GLU A 36 4.22 -7.79 21.43
C GLU A 36 3.54 -9.16 21.33
N GLY A 37 2.64 -9.32 20.35
CA GLY A 37 1.88 -10.55 20.12
C GLY A 37 2.76 -11.71 19.65
N SER A 38 2.33 -12.91 19.94
CA SER A 38 2.98 -14.16 19.61
C SER A 38 2.25 -14.94 18.52
N ARG A 39 2.86 -16.04 18.06
CA ARG A 39 2.21 -17.02 17.17
C ARG A 39 0.89 -17.54 17.77
N ASN A 40 0.84 -17.79 19.08
CA ASN A 40 -0.37 -18.25 19.75
C ASN A 40 -1.49 -17.18 19.73
N ASP A 41 -1.15 -15.91 19.84
CA ASP A 41 -2.14 -14.83 19.74
C ASP A 41 -2.72 -14.76 18.33
N ALA A 42 -1.87 -14.92 17.29
CA ALA A 42 -2.33 -15.03 15.91
C ALA A 42 -3.29 -16.21 15.70
N GLN A 43 -2.96 -17.38 16.23
CA GLN A 43 -3.82 -18.58 16.17
C GLN A 43 -5.16 -18.35 16.86
N LEU A 44 -5.20 -17.67 18.00
CA LEU A 44 -6.44 -17.33 18.69
C LEU A 44 -7.31 -16.37 17.86
N ALA A 45 -6.69 -15.37 17.25
CA ALA A 45 -7.39 -14.42 16.37
C ALA A 45 -7.92 -15.11 15.11
N ILE A 46 -7.13 -15.98 14.47
CA ILE A 46 -7.57 -16.77 13.29
C ILE A 46 -8.75 -17.67 13.67
N LYS A 47 -8.68 -18.34 14.83
CA LYS A 47 -9.78 -19.19 15.32
C LYS A 47 -11.05 -18.39 15.60
N ALA A 48 -10.93 -17.17 16.15
CA ALA A 48 -12.06 -16.29 16.37
C ALA A 48 -12.68 -15.85 15.04
N ALA A 49 -11.85 -15.44 14.06
CA ALA A 49 -12.30 -15.08 12.72
C ALA A 49 -12.99 -16.25 12.01
N ARG A 50 -12.42 -17.46 12.07
CA ARG A 50 -13.00 -18.67 11.48
C ARG A 50 -14.37 -19.00 12.09
N LYS A 51 -14.49 -18.94 13.40
CA LYS A 51 -15.75 -19.14 14.10
C LYS A 51 -16.80 -18.09 13.70
N ALA A 52 -16.41 -16.81 13.63
CA ALA A 52 -17.32 -15.74 13.24
C ALA A 52 -17.79 -15.88 11.78
N PHE A 53 -16.94 -16.35 10.88
CA PHE A 53 -17.29 -16.61 9.50
C PHE A 53 -18.24 -17.82 9.35
N ASP A 54 -17.89 -18.96 9.93
CA ASP A 54 -18.61 -20.23 9.72
C ASP A 54 -19.93 -20.32 10.51
N GLN A 55 -20.02 -19.63 11.65
CA GLN A 55 -21.12 -19.79 12.61
C GLN A 55 -21.83 -18.48 12.96
N GLY A 56 -21.25 -17.33 12.58
CA GLY A 56 -21.83 -16.02 12.80
C GLY A 56 -22.73 -15.57 11.64
N ASP A 57 -23.41 -14.47 11.85
CA ASP A 57 -24.36 -13.92 10.88
C ASP A 57 -23.71 -13.03 9.81
N TRP A 58 -22.44 -12.61 10.02
CA TRP A 58 -21.80 -11.58 9.19
C TRP A 58 -21.71 -11.93 7.71
N ALA A 59 -21.28 -13.13 7.37
CA ALA A 59 -21.13 -13.58 5.97
C ALA A 59 -22.49 -13.64 5.24
N ASN A 60 -23.57 -13.91 5.98
CA ASN A 60 -24.93 -14.01 5.45
C ASN A 60 -25.76 -12.73 5.65
N MET A 61 -25.22 -11.72 6.33
CA MET A 61 -25.87 -10.43 6.55
C MET A 61 -26.14 -9.76 5.19
N PRO A 62 -27.30 -9.14 4.99
CA PRO A 62 -27.59 -8.39 3.75
C PRO A 62 -26.50 -7.34 3.47
N GLY A 63 -26.09 -7.23 2.20
CA GLY A 63 -25.01 -6.30 1.81
C GLY A 63 -25.26 -4.86 2.25
N LEU A 64 -26.52 -4.40 2.21
CA LEU A 64 -26.89 -3.06 2.69
C LEU A 64 -26.61 -2.87 4.19
N GLU A 65 -26.90 -3.88 5.01
CA GLU A 65 -26.66 -3.81 6.46
C GLU A 65 -25.18 -3.76 6.76
N ARG A 66 -24.36 -4.62 6.11
CA ARG A 66 -22.88 -4.55 6.20
C ARG A 66 -22.36 -3.20 5.73
N GLY A 67 -22.88 -2.71 4.59
CA GLY A 67 -22.53 -1.41 4.04
C GLY A 67 -22.78 -0.26 5.02
N ASN A 68 -23.89 -0.29 5.75
CA ASN A 68 -24.19 0.72 6.77
C ASN A 68 -23.17 0.72 7.92
N ILE A 69 -22.71 -0.46 8.37
CA ILE A 69 -21.66 -0.57 9.40
C ILE A 69 -20.33 -0.02 8.86
N VAL A 70 -19.94 -0.42 7.63
CA VAL A 70 -18.72 0.08 6.98
C VAL A 70 -18.78 1.59 6.75
N PHE A 71 -19.94 2.14 6.38
CA PHE A 71 -20.16 3.57 6.25
C PHE A 71 -20.01 4.30 7.60
N LYS A 72 -20.52 3.69 8.67
CA LYS A 72 -20.38 4.25 10.01
C LYS A 72 -18.92 4.36 10.43
N ILE A 73 -18.05 3.43 10.03
CA ILE A 73 -16.60 3.53 10.25
C ILE A 73 -16.04 4.79 9.56
N ALA A 74 -16.43 5.07 8.31
CA ALA A 74 -16.01 6.27 7.60
C ALA A 74 -16.43 7.56 8.32
N GLU A 75 -17.66 7.61 8.85
CA GLU A 75 -18.13 8.76 9.65
C GLU A 75 -17.31 8.96 10.92
N LEU A 76 -16.98 7.88 11.62
CA LEU A 76 -16.18 7.94 12.85
C LEU A 76 -14.73 8.35 12.58
N ILE A 77 -14.14 7.90 11.47
CA ILE A 77 -12.82 8.36 11.03
C ILE A 77 -12.85 9.87 10.75
N ARG A 78 -13.86 10.39 10.05
CA ARG A 78 -14.01 11.83 9.80
C ARG A 78 -14.23 12.62 11.11
N ARG A 79 -14.99 12.07 12.06
CA ARG A 79 -15.18 12.68 13.39
C ARG A 79 -13.84 12.85 14.11
N ASP A 80 -12.98 11.84 14.07
CA ASP A 80 -11.72 11.79 14.81
C ASP A 80 -10.49 12.16 13.94
N LEU A 81 -10.70 12.77 12.75
CA LEU A 81 -9.68 13.04 11.73
C LEU A 81 -8.43 13.72 12.30
N ASP A 82 -8.61 14.82 13.04
CA ASP A 82 -7.48 15.57 13.60
C ASP A 82 -6.68 14.77 14.64
N GLU A 83 -7.35 13.94 15.44
CA GLU A 83 -6.68 13.05 16.41
C GLU A 83 -5.89 11.96 15.70
N LEU A 84 -6.50 11.31 14.70
CA LEU A 84 -5.87 10.28 13.90
C LEU A 84 -4.67 10.82 13.11
N ALA A 85 -4.82 11.99 12.47
CA ALA A 85 -3.73 12.63 11.72
C ALA A 85 -2.53 12.98 12.60
N LYS A 86 -2.78 13.51 13.81
CA LYS A 86 -1.70 13.77 14.78
C LYS A 86 -0.99 12.49 15.20
N LEU A 87 -1.75 11.43 15.44
CA LEU A 87 -1.19 10.14 15.82
C LEU A 87 -0.37 9.52 14.70
N GLU A 88 -0.86 9.59 13.45
CA GLU A 88 -0.15 9.12 12.25
C GLU A 88 1.17 9.87 12.03
N SER A 89 1.16 11.20 12.18
CA SER A 89 2.34 12.05 12.07
C SER A 89 3.40 11.70 13.14
N LEU A 90 2.98 11.48 14.39
CA LEU A 90 3.88 11.03 15.46
C LEU A 90 4.47 9.64 15.22
N ASP A 91 3.67 8.73 14.68
CA ASP A 91 4.03 7.33 14.49
C ASP A 91 4.95 7.13 13.27
N THR A 92 4.73 7.91 12.18
CA THR A 92 5.41 7.75 10.89
C THR A 92 6.47 8.80 10.58
N GLY A 93 6.42 9.96 11.24
CA GLY A 93 7.25 11.12 10.92
C GLY A 93 6.75 11.96 9.73
N LYS A 94 5.58 11.68 9.17
CA LYS A 94 4.93 12.52 8.15
C LYS A 94 4.63 13.93 8.66
N THR A 95 4.47 14.87 7.74
CA THR A 95 3.87 16.16 8.10
C THR A 95 2.41 15.98 8.52
N LEU A 96 1.91 16.90 9.32
CA LEU A 96 0.51 16.86 9.75
C LEU A 96 -0.45 17.03 8.55
N GLU A 97 -0.02 17.79 7.54
CA GLU A 97 -0.78 17.99 6.30
C GLU A 97 -0.91 16.68 5.51
N GLU A 98 0.21 15.96 5.30
CA GLU A 98 0.20 14.64 4.68
C GLU A 98 -0.72 13.67 5.44
N SER A 99 -0.62 13.66 6.76
CA SER A 99 -1.44 12.77 7.61
C SER A 99 -2.93 13.12 7.58
N LYS A 100 -3.30 14.41 7.46
CA LYS A 100 -4.70 14.82 7.28
C LYS A 100 -5.26 14.36 5.94
N ALA A 101 -4.48 14.51 4.87
CA ALA A 101 -4.87 14.01 3.55
C ALA A 101 -5.08 12.48 3.57
N ASP A 102 -4.18 11.74 4.20
CA ASP A 102 -4.33 10.30 4.38
C ASP A 102 -5.64 9.94 5.09
N MET A 103 -6.00 10.64 6.18
CA MET A 103 -7.22 10.34 6.95
C MET A 103 -8.49 10.59 6.14
N ASP A 104 -8.52 11.63 5.30
CA ASP A 104 -9.65 11.90 4.39
C ASP A 104 -9.77 10.79 3.34
N ASP A 105 -8.66 10.40 2.73
CA ASP A 105 -8.62 9.29 1.75
C ASP A 105 -9.06 7.96 2.38
N ILE A 106 -8.64 7.66 3.60
CA ILE A 106 -9.06 6.48 4.35
C ILE A 106 -10.59 6.47 4.53
N ALA A 107 -11.16 7.59 4.96
CA ALA A 107 -12.61 7.71 5.12
C ALA A 107 -13.33 7.52 3.78
N ASN A 108 -12.78 8.06 2.69
CA ASN A 108 -13.31 7.90 1.33
C ASN A 108 -13.27 6.45 0.85
N VAL A 109 -12.23 5.69 1.19
CA VAL A 109 -12.12 4.24 0.89
C VAL A 109 -13.23 3.45 1.60
N PHE A 110 -13.42 3.66 2.91
CA PHE A 110 -14.51 3.01 3.65
C PHE A 110 -15.88 3.38 3.08
N GLN A 111 -16.10 4.65 2.77
CA GLN A 111 -17.36 5.12 2.17
C GLN A 111 -17.61 4.48 0.80
N TYR A 112 -16.58 4.38 -0.05
CA TYR A 112 -16.69 3.77 -1.37
C TYR A 112 -17.10 2.30 -1.29
N TYR A 113 -16.43 1.51 -0.48
CA TYR A 113 -16.76 0.09 -0.33
C TYR A 113 -18.08 -0.16 0.41
N ALA A 114 -18.45 0.71 1.35
CA ALA A 114 -19.78 0.69 1.93
C ALA A 114 -20.88 0.81 0.85
N GLY A 115 -20.69 1.72 -0.11
CA GLY A 115 -21.59 1.90 -1.25
C GLY A 115 -21.60 0.74 -2.25
N LEU A 116 -20.56 -0.11 -2.25
CA LEU A 116 -20.49 -1.29 -3.13
C LEU A 116 -21.02 -2.58 -2.48
N ALA A 117 -21.19 -2.62 -1.17
CA ALA A 117 -21.51 -3.84 -0.42
C ALA A 117 -22.78 -4.58 -0.88
N ASP A 118 -23.73 -3.87 -1.48
CA ASP A 118 -25.01 -4.41 -2.00
C ASP A 118 -25.12 -4.33 -3.54
N LYS A 119 -24.03 -4.01 -4.26
CA LYS A 119 -24.05 -3.78 -5.71
C LYS A 119 -23.58 -4.98 -6.54
N ASP A 120 -23.17 -6.06 -5.92
CA ASP A 120 -22.76 -7.28 -6.62
C ASP A 120 -23.90 -8.29 -6.67
N GLY A 121 -24.82 -8.06 -7.60
CA GLY A 121 -26.01 -8.91 -7.80
C GLY A 121 -25.75 -10.19 -8.58
N GLY A 122 -24.49 -10.49 -8.90
CA GLY A 122 -24.17 -11.61 -9.77
C GLY A 122 -24.47 -11.34 -11.25
N GLU A 123 -24.32 -12.36 -12.09
CA GLU A 123 -24.50 -12.28 -13.53
C GLU A 123 -25.29 -13.48 -14.08
N ILE A 124 -26.22 -13.24 -14.96
CA ILE A 124 -26.93 -14.31 -15.68
C ILE A 124 -26.24 -14.54 -17.01
N ILE A 125 -25.77 -15.78 -17.22
CA ILE A 125 -25.14 -16.20 -18.47
C ILE A 125 -26.16 -16.92 -19.35
N ALA A 126 -26.21 -16.57 -20.64
CA ALA A 126 -27.02 -17.26 -21.60
C ALA A 126 -26.54 -18.72 -21.76
N SER A 127 -27.35 -19.68 -21.33
CA SER A 127 -27.02 -21.10 -21.48
C SER A 127 -27.28 -21.61 -22.89
N PRO A 128 -26.36 -22.32 -23.53
CA PRO A 128 -26.60 -22.99 -24.81
C PRO A 128 -27.44 -24.27 -24.66
N ILE A 129 -27.69 -24.71 -23.44
CA ILE A 129 -28.47 -25.96 -23.15
C ILE A 129 -29.92 -25.59 -22.92
N PRO A 130 -30.87 -26.17 -23.69
CA PRO A 130 -32.32 -25.94 -23.47
C PRO A 130 -32.76 -26.29 -22.05
N ASN A 131 -33.72 -25.58 -21.55
CA ASN A 131 -34.30 -25.80 -20.22
C ASN A 131 -33.27 -25.65 -19.08
N SER A 132 -32.28 -24.80 -19.25
CA SER A 132 -31.32 -24.51 -18.19
C SER A 132 -31.16 -23.02 -17.91
N LYS A 133 -30.69 -22.72 -16.72
CA LYS A 133 -30.25 -21.40 -16.28
C LYS A 133 -28.82 -21.48 -15.74
N SER A 134 -28.02 -20.49 -16.07
CA SER A 134 -26.68 -20.31 -15.54
C SER A 134 -26.57 -18.95 -14.86
N GLU A 135 -26.12 -18.95 -13.63
CA GLU A 135 -25.90 -17.75 -12.81
C GLU A 135 -24.48 -17.76 -12.27
N LEU A 136 -23.79 -16.63 -12.33
CA LEU A 136 -22.57 -16.39 -11.56
C LEU A 136 -22.96 -15.64 -10.29
N VAL A 137 -22.54 -16.15 -9.14
CA VAL A 137 -22.71 -15.47 -7.85
C VAL A 137 -21.37 -15.27 -7.21
N ARG A 138 -21.21 -14.17 -6.48
CA ARG A 138 -20.02 -13.92 -5.70
C ARG A 138 -20.29 -14.18 -4.23
N GLU A 139 -19.39 -14.90 -3.61
CA GLU A 139 -19.46 -15.22 -2.18
C GLU A 139 -18.19 -14.69 -1.50
N PRO A 140 -18.23 -14.35 -0.19
CA PRO A 140 -17.01 -13.98 0.51
C PRO A 140 -15.99 -15.14 0.51
N VAL A 141 -14.69 -14.80 0.40
CA VAL A 141 -13.61 -15.80 0.40
C VAL A 141 -13.55 -16.57 1.73
N GLY A 142 -13.71 -15.89 2.86
CA GLY A 142 -13.60 -16.50 4.19
C GLY A 142 -12.85 -15.65 5.19
N VAL A 143 -11.80 -16.23 5.80
CA VAL A 143 -10.90 -15.56 6.72
C VAL A 143 -9.75 -14.92 5.96
N CYS A 144 -9.62 -13.60 6.06
CA CYS A 144 -8.57 -12.83 5.40
C CYS A 144 -7.48 -12.43 6.38
N GLY A 145 -6.27 -12.97 6.20
CA GLY A 145 -5.06 -12.48 6.85
C GLY A 145 -4.58 -11.21 6.13
N GLN A 146 -4.34 -10.14 6.87
CA GLN A 146 -3.96 -8.85 6.32
C GLN A 146 -2.69 -8.34 6.99
N ILE A 147 -1.67 -7.97 6.21
CA ILE A 147 -0.39 -7.49 6.72
C ILE A 147 -0.07 -6.16 6.03
N THR A 148 0.13 -5.10 6.83
CA THR A 148 0.31 -3.73 6.33
C THR A 148 1.69 -3.18 6.64
N PRO A 149 2.21 -2.26 5.79
CA PRO A 149 3.53 -1.65 5.94
C PRO A 149 3.51 -0.50 6.96
N TRP A 150 4.68 0.10 7.15
CA TRP A 150 4.88 1.19 8.09
C TRP A 150 4.78 2.60 7.47
N ASN A 151 4.88 2.74 6.16
CA ASN A 151 4.92 4.07 5.50
C ASN A 151 3.54 4.71 5.36
N TYR A 152 2.50 3.92 5.12
CA TYR A 152 1.09 4.31 5.09
C TYR A 152 0.26 3.34 5.92
N PRO A 153 0.47 3.27 7.24
CA PRO A 153 -0.05 2.18 8.06
C PRO A 153 -1.57 2.06 7.99
N LEU A 154 -2.29 3.14 8.26
CA LEU A 154 -3.75 3.09 8.24
C LEU A 154 -4.33 3.15 6.82
N LEU A 155 -3.72 3.89 5.90
CA LEU A 155 -4.17 3.96 4.52
C LEU A 155 -4.14 2.57 3.87
N GLN A 156 -3.01 1.86 3.97
CA GLN A 156 -2.88 0.50 3.45
C GLN A 156 -3.75 -0.52 4.19
N ALA A 157 -4.02 -0.31 5.47
CA ALA A 157 -4.99 -1.10 6.21
C ALA A 157 -6.41 -0.90 5.67
N SER A 158 -6.81 0.35 5.38
CA SER A 158 -8.14 0.67 4.85
C SER A 158 -8.43 0.00 3.50
N TRP A 159 -7.42 -0.09 2.62
CA TRP A 159 -7.53 -0.75 1.31
C TRP A 159 -7.82 -2.25 1.42
N LYS A 160 -7.49 -2.84 2.56
CA LYS A 160 -7.71 -4.26 2.86
C LYS A 160 -8.95 -4.51 3.72
N ILE A 161 -9.14 -3.71 4.78
CA ILE A 161 -10.25 -3.85 5.72
C ILE A 161 -11.59 -3.57 5.03
N ALA A 162 -11.70 -2.43 4.36
CA ALA A 162 -12.98 -1.96 3.83
C ALA A 162 -13.59 -2.92 2.79
N PRO A 163 -12.86 -3.38 1.75
CA PRO A 163 -13.42 -4.34 0.79
C PRO A 163 -13.67 -5.71 1.43
N ALA A 164 -12.81 -6.18 2.34
CA ALA A 164 -13.02 -7.46 3.02
C ALA A 164 -14.33 -7.47 3.83
N LEU A 165 -14.58 -6.44 4.62
CA LEU A 165 -15.81 -6.30 5.40
C LEU A 165 -17.03 -6.11 4.51
N ALA A 166 -16.94 -5.28 3.47
CA ALA A 166 -18.04 -5.05 2.53
C ALA A 166 -18.46 -6.35 1.82
N ALA A 167 -17.50 -7.20 1.44
CA ALA A 167 -17.76 -8.50 0.82
C ALA A 167 -18.31 -9.55 1.78
N GLY A 168 -18.23 -9.34 3.11
CA GLY A 168 -18.72 -10.29 4.12
C GLY A 168 -17.67 -11.22 4.70
N ASN A 169 -16.39 -10.95 4.50
CA ASN A 169 -15.28 -11.70 5.09
C ASN A 169 -15.05 -11.33 6.55
N THR A 170 -14.32 -12.18 7.24
CA THR A 170 -13.70 -11.87 8.52
C THR A 170 -12.22 -11.61 8.34
N ILE A 171 -11.62 -10.80 9.21
CA ILE A 171 -10.24 -10.36 9.07
C ILE A 171 -9.40 -10.62 10.33
N VAL A 172 -8.11 -10.90 10.10
CA VAL A 172 -7.05 -10.82 11.10
C VAL A 172 -5.97 -9.91 10.57
N LEU A 173 -5.88 -8.69 11.10
CA LEU A 173 -4.92 -7.69 10.67
C LEU A 173 -3.68 -7.70 11.56
N LYS A 174 -2.51 -7.68 10.91
CA LYS A 174 -1.21 -7.41 11.50
C LYS A 174 -0.62 -6.14 10.90
N PRO A 175 -0.63 -4.99 11.59
CA PRO A 175 0.06 -3.81 11.13
C PRO A 175 1.58 -3.98 11.26
N SER A 176 2.35 -3.06 10.66
CA SER A 176 3.78 -2.97 10.96
C SER A 176 4.01 -2.82 12.46
N GLU A 177 5.02 -3.47 12.95
CA GLU A 177 5.40 -3.43 14.38
C GLU A 177 5.89 -2.06 14.86
N ILE A 178 6.30 -1.19 13.95
CA ILE A 178 6.83 0.14 14.27
C ILE A 178 5.83 1.27 14.10
N THR A 179 4.68 1.04 13.46
CA THR A 179 3.64 2.06 13.25
C THR A 179 2.22 1.48 13.45
N PRO A 180 1.88 0.97 14.64
CA PRO A 180 0.59 0.33 14.86
C PRO A 180 -0.50 1.25 15.40
N LEU A 181 -0.18 2.49 15.81
CA LEU A 181 -1.03 3.27 16.72
C LEU A 181 -2.36 3.71 16.10
N THR A 182 -2.35 4.18 14.87
CA THR A 182 -3.59 4.59 14.17
C THR A 182 -4.47 3.38 13.86
N THR A 183 -3.86 2.22 13.53
CA THR A 183 -4.60 0.97 13.34
C THR A 183 -5.30 0.53 14.63
N ILE A 184 -4.63 0.59 15.78
CA ILE A 184 -5.24 0.31 17.10
C ILE A 184 -6.45 1.24 17.33
N LYS A 185 -6.31 2.54 17.03
CA LYS A 185 -7.40 3.50 17.20
C LYS A 185 -8.59 3.16 16.29
N VAL A 186 -8.36 2.81 15.03
CA VAL A 186 -9.45 2.48 14.09
C VAL A 186 -10.18 1.19 14.50
N PHE A 187 -9.52 0.21 15.09
CA PHE A 187 -10.22 -0.95 15.64
C PHE A 187 -11.19 -0.58 16.78
N LYS A 188 -10.90 0.47 17.58
CA LYS A 188 -11.87 1.01 18.55
C LYS A 188 -13.06 1.67 17.85
N LEU A 189 -12.82 2.36 16.73
CA LEU A 189 -13.91 2.93 15.93
C LEU A 189 -14.76 1.84 15.26
N MET A 190 -14.16 0.72 14.84
CA MET A 190 -14.89 -0.43 14.29
C MET A 190 -15.77 -1.10 15.36
N GLU A 191 -15.30 -1.21 16.60
CA GLU A 191 -16.11 -1.65 17.74
C GLU A 191 -17.28 -0.68 17.99
N GLU A 192 -17.03 0.64 18.00
CA GLU A 192 -18.07 1.68 18.12
C GLU A 192 -19.08 1.66 16.96
N ALA A 193 -18.63 1.33 15.74
CA ALA A 193 -19.49 1.21 14.57
C ALA A 193 -20.40 -0.03 14.60
N GLY A 194 -20.14 -0.98 15.50
CA GLY A 194 -20.93 -2.19 15.68
C GLY A 194 -20.45 -3.39 14.85
N VAL A 195 -19.18 -3.44 14.47
CA VAL A 195 -18.60 -4.65 13.85
C VAL A 195 -18.68 -5.80 14.87
N PRO A 196 -19.31 -6.95 14.52
CA PRO A 196 -19.53 -8.04 15.45
C PRO A 196 -18.23 -8.68 15.97
N ALA A 197 -18.29 -9.26 17.18
CA ALA A 197 -17.15 -9.98 17.77
C ALA A 197 -16.62 -11.07 16.82
N GLY A 198 -15.30 -11.17 16.71
CA GLY A 198 -14.61 -12.13 15.84
C GLY A 198 -14.57 -11.75 14.34
N VAL A 199 -15.41 -10.83 13.86
CA VAL A 199 -15.40 -10.38 12.44
C VAL A 199 -14.10 -9.64 12.12
N ALA A 200 -13.66 -8.77 13.01
CA ALA A 200 -12.38 -8.07 12.88
C ALA A 200 -11.49 -8.37 14.09
N ASN A 201 -10.25 -8.76 13.82
CA ASN A 201 -9.24 -9.07 14.85
C ASN A 201 -7.93 -8.35 14.52
N LEU A 202 -7.26 -7.84 15.56
CA LEU A 202 -5.98 -7.14 15.47
C LEU A 202 -4.93 -7.86 16.30
N VAL A 203 -3.83 -8.25 15.67
CA VAL A 203 -2.70 -8.86 16.36
C VAL A 203 -1.43 -8.11 16.01
N LEU A 204 -0.84 -7.44 16.99
CA LEU A 204 0.48 -6.81 16.87
C LEU A 204 1.56 -7.88 17.00
N GLY A 205 2.76 -7.61 16.51
CA GLY A 205 3.89 -8.49 16.71
C GLY A 205 4.77 -8.66 15.47
N PRO A 206 5.91 -9.37 15.59
CA PRO A 206 6.89 -9.48 14.53
C PRO A 206 6.36 -10.21 13.29
N GLY A 207 6.83 -9.77 12.11
CA GLY A 207 6.51 -10.42 10.84
C GLY A 207 6.88 -11.90 10.81
N ALA A 208 8.03 -12.27 11.41
CA ALA A 208 8.53 -13.65 11.46
C ALA A 208 7.72 -14.63 12.35
N THR A 209 6.82 -14.11 13.17
CA THR A 209 5.97 -14.93 14.06
C THR A 209 4.49 -14.77 13.73
N VAL A 210 3.93 -13.58 13.92
CA VAL A 210 2.52 -13.27 13.65
C VAL A 210 2.22 -13.26 12.16
N GLY A 211 3.06 -12.59 11.36
CA GLY A 211 2.89 -12.53 9.91
C GLY A 211 3.06 -13.88 9.23
N ASP A 212 4.06 -14.66 9.65
CA ASP A 212 4.30 -16.01 9.16
C ASP A 212 3.11 -16.93 9.47
N GLU A 213 2.55 -16.86 10.70
CA GLU A 213 1.37 -17.64 11.07
C GLU A 213 0.16 -17.32 10.18
N LEU A 214 -0.09 -16.05 9.85
CA LEU A 214 -1.16 -15.68 8.91
C LEU A 214 -0.93 -16.28 7.51
N ALA A 215 0.33 -16.36 7.07
CA ALA A 215 0.67 -16.90 5.75
C ALA A 215 0.51 -18.42 5.69
N VAL A 216 0.91 -19.16 6.73
CA VAL A 216 0.96 -20.63 6.69
C VAL A 216 -0.28 -21.33 7.27
N ASN A 217 -1.11 -20.64 8.06
CA ASN A 217 -2.22 -21.28 8.76
C ASN A 217 -3.35 -21.70 7.82
N ASP A 218 -3.77 -22.96 7.90
CA ASP A 218 -4.78 -23.57 7.01
C ASP A 218 -6.19 -22.98 7.16
N GLN A 219 -6.48 -22.27 8.27
CA GLN A 219 -7.76 -21.63 8.52
C GLN A 219 -7.85 -20.21 7.92
N VAL A 220 -6.80 -19.72 7.27
CA VAL A 220 -6.79 -18.47 6.49
C VAL A 220 -7.01 -18.81 5.03
N ASP A 221 -8.00 -18.19 4.40
CA ASP A 221 -8.41 -18.44 3.02
C ASP A 221 -7.78 -17.47 2.01
N LEU A 222 -7.46 -16.27 2.47
CA LEU A 222 -6.77 -15.24 1.69
C LEU A 222 -5.71 -14.55 2.54
N ILE A 223 -4.55 -14.28 1.95
CA ILE A 223 -3.52 -13.41 2.54
C ILE A 223 -3.31 -12.17 1.67
N SER A 224 -3.55 -10.99 2.23
CA SER A 224 -3.26 -9.70 1.59
C SER A 224 -2.09 -9.04 2.29
N PHE A 225 -1.06 -8.69 1.52
CA PHE A 225 0.19 -8.13 2.02
C PHE A 225 0.61 -6.91 1.21
N THR A 226 1.03 -5.86 1.90
CA THR A 226 1.78 -4.74 1.30
C THR A 226 3.13 -4.60 1.99
N GLY A 227 4.21 -4.56 1.19
CA GLY A 227 5.57 -4.41 1.71
C GLY A 227 6.66 -4.77 0.71
N GLY A 228 7.83 -5.19 1.19
CA GLY A 228 8.98 -5.50 0.35
C GLY A 228 8.88 -6.82 -0.42
N ILE A 229 9.48 -6.89 -1.61
CA ILE A 229 9.44 -8.06 -2.51
C ILE A 229 9.88 -9.36 -1.82
N GLU A 230 10.96 -9.35 -1.07
CA GLU A 230 11.50 -10.55 -0.45
C GLU A 230 10.54 -11.13 0.61
N THR A 231 9.81 -10.27 1.32
CA THR A 231 8.75 -10.70 2.24
C THR A 231 7.54 -11.23 1.46
N GLY A 232 7.16 -10.58 0.35
CA GLY A 232 6.09 -11.05 -0.54
C GLY A 232 6.36 -12.46 -1.06
N LYS A 233 7.60 -12.75 -1.50
CA LYS A 233 8.02 -14.09 -1.92
C LYS A 233 7.89 -15.15 -0.82
N LYS A 234 8.27 -14.82 0.43
CA LYS A 234 8.10 -15.70 1.59
C LYS A 234 6.63 -15.97 1.88
N ILE A 235 5.77 -14.95 1.79
CA ILE A 235 4.32 -15.09 1.96
C ILE A 235 3.73 -16.01 0.90
N MET A 236 4.13 -15.86 -0.38
CA MET A 236 3.71 -16.77 -1.46
C MET A 236 4.09 -18.22 -1.16
N GLN A 237 5.32 -18.44 -0.68
CA GLN A 237 5.79 -19.78 -0.29
C GLN A 237 4.95 -20.35 0.87
N GLY A 238 4.68 -19.56 1.92
CA GLY A 238 3.82 -19.95 3.03
C GLY A 238 2.39 -20.26 2.61
N ALA A 239 1.80 -19.43 1.76
CA ALA A 239 0.44 -19.54 1.26
C ALA A 239 0.21 -20.79 0.38
N SER A 240 1.26 -21.36 -0.20
CA SER A 240 1.17 -22.56 -1.05
C SER A 240 0.70 -23.82 -0.28
N GLY A 241 0.81 -23.84 1.05
CA GLY A 241 0.49 -25.00 1.88
C GLY A 241 -0.97 -25.46 1.77
N ASN A 242 -1.91 -24.54 1.69
CA ASN A 242 -3.34 -24.82 1.51
C ASN A 242 -3.94 -24.16 0.25
N VAL A 243 -3.07 -23.64 -0.66
CA VAL A 243 -3.46 -23.00 -1.93
C VAL A 243 -4.38 -21.78 -1.72
N LYS A 244 -4.21 -21.05 -0.60
CA LYS A 244 -5.01 -19.85 -0.31
C LYS A 244 -4.79 -18.76 -1.35
N LYS A 245 -5.78 -17.89 -1.52
CA LYS A 245 -5.63 -16.69 -2.36
C LYS A 245 -4.55 -15.77 -1.81
N ILE A 246 -3.86 -15.09 -2.70
CA ILE A 246 -2.86 -14.08 -2.35
C ILE A 246 -3.14 -12.77 -3.11
N ALA A 247 -3.08 -11.66 -2.40
CA ALA A 247 -3.03 -10.32 -2.95
C ALA A 247 -1.76 -9.63 -2.42
N LEU A 248 -0.88 -9.22 -3.31
CA LEU A 248 0.43 -8.67 -2.97
C LEU A 248 0.60 -7.30 -3.61
N GLU A 249 0.83 -6.29 -2.80
CA GLU A 249 1.27 -4.96 -3.20
C GLU A 249 2.73 -4.78 -2.76
N LEU A 250 3.62 -4.67 -3.73
CA LEU A 250 5.06 -4.68 -3.48
C LEU A 250 5.72 -3.39 -3.97
N GLY A 251 7.03 -3.32 -3.85
CA GLY A 251 7.79 -2.13 -4.18
C GLY A 251 7.78 -1.75 -5.66
N GLY A 252 8.34 -0.58 -5.95
CA GLY A 252 8.48 -0.03 -7.28
C GLY A 252 9.83 0.66 -7.52
N LYS A 253 10.20 0.77 -8.79
CA LYS A 253 11.27 1.67 -9.27
C LYS A 253 10.69 2.45 -10.44
N ASN A 254 9.87 3.42 -10.09
CA ASN A 254 8.88 3.98 -11.01
C ASN A 254 9.51 5.02 -11.92
N PRO A 255 9.39 4.86 -13.26
CA PRO A 255 9.91 5.82 -14.21
C PRO A 255 9.03 7.09 -14.23
N ASN A 256 9.68 8.23 -14.26
CA ASN A 256 9.10 9.53 -14.51
C ASN A 256 9.74 10.09 -15.79
N ILE A 257 9.01 10.08 -16.91
CA ILE A 257 9.53 10.36 -18.25
C ILE A 257 9.19 11.79 -18.65
N VAL A 258 10.19 12.60 -19.00
CA VAL A 258 10.00 14.00 -19.40
C VAL A 258 10.54 14.23 -20.80
N PHE A 259 9.64 14.55 -21.75
CA PHE A 259 9.98 14.95 -23.11
C PHE A 259 10.27 16.45 -23.18
N GLN A 260 11.05 16.87 -24.19
CA GLN A 260 11.48 18.25 -24.39
C GLN A 260 10.34 19.27 -24.57
N ASP A 261 9.17 18.82 -24.99
CA ASP A 261 7.98 19.63 -25.19
C ASP A 261 7.07 19.72 -23.95
N ALA A 262 7.45 19.12 -22.83
CA ALA A 262 6.74 19.26 -21.56
C ALA A 262 6.85 20.71 -21.03
N ASP A 263 5.87 21.12 -20.22
CA ASP A 263 6.02 22.32 -19.40
C ASP A 263 7.08 22.04 -18.32
N LEU A 264 8.27 22.63 -18.49
CA LEU A 264 9.42 22.36 -17.63
C LEU A 264 9.18 22.78 -16.18
N ASP A 265 8.50 23.90 -15.95
CA ASP A 265 8.26 24.39 -14.59
C ASP A 265 7.38 23.40 -13.81
N VAL A 266 6.32 22.93 -14.43
CA VAL A 266 5.40 21.93 -13.88
C VAL A 266 6.09 20.57 -13.73
N ALA A 267 6.82 20.12 -14.76
CA ALA A 267 7.47 18.82 -14.74
C ALA A 267 8.57 18.72 -13.66
N ILE A 268 9.31 19.82 -13.42
CA ILE A 268 10.31 19.88 -12.35
C ILE A 268 9.66 19.87 -10.97
N ASP A 269 8.61 20.65 -10.76
CA ASP A 269 7.88 20.68 -9.50
C ASP A 269 7.29 19.32 -9.17
N GLN A 270 6.65 18.70 -10.13
CA GLN A 270 6.07 17.37 -9.99
C GLN A 270 7.13 16.26 -9.87
N ALA A 271 8.31 16.41 -10.48
CA ALA A 271 9.41 15.46 -10.25
C ALA A 271 9.92 15.51 -8.80
N MET A 272 9.94 16.71 -8.18
CA MET A 272 10.24 16.83 -6.75
C MET A 272 9.16 16.17 -5.88
N ASN A 273 7.90 16.46 -6.16
CA ASN A 273 6.76 15.82 -5.47
C ASN A 273 6.81 14.31 -5.62
N ALA A 274 7.05 13.81 -6.82
CA ALA A 274 7.10 12.37 -7.12
C ALA A 274 8.11 11.58 -6.27
N VAL A 275 9.20 12.20 -5.85
CA VAL A 275 10.28 11.48 -5.16
C VAL A 275 10.53 11.94 -3.72
N PHE A 276 10.25 13.20 -3.36
CA PHE A 276 10.59 13.72 -2.03
C PHE A 276 9.40 13.79 -1.07
N PHE A 277 8.18 13.62 -1.58
CA PHE A 277 6.99 13.44 -0.76
C PHE A 277 7.20 12.29 0.23
N HIS A 278 6.79 12.48 1.48
CA HIS A 278 7.03 11.54 2.59
C HIS A 278 8.48 11.01 2.67
N ALA A 279 9.47 11.89 2.43
CA ALA A 279 10.89 11.55 2.38
C ALA A 279 11.22 10.37 1.42
N GLY A 280 10.47 10.21 0.33
CA GLY A 280 10.65 9.15 -0.65
C GLY A 280 10.21 7.75 -0.19
N GLN A 281 9.51 7.64 0.93
CA GLN A 281 9.03 6.39 1.50
C GLN A 281 7.67 5.97 0.93
N VAL A 282 7.56 6.03 -0.41
CA VAL A 282 6.34 5.77 -1.18
C VAL A 282 6.61 4.68 -2.20
N CYS A 283 5.78 3.65 -2.24
CA CYS A 283 5.94 2.54 -3.20
C CYS A 283 5.86 3.00 -4.66
N SER A 284 5.07 4.05 -4.92
CA SER A 284 4.96 4.69 -6.24
C SER A 284 5.94 5.84 -6.47
N ALA A 285 6.89 6.11 -5.57
CA ALA A 285 7.83 7.21 -5.75
C ALA A 285 8.49 7.21 -7.14
N GLY A 286 8.45 8.35 -7.84
CA GLY A 286 9.10 8.56 -9.14
C GLY A 286 10.61 8.70 -9.02
N SER A 287 11.24 7.72 -8.38
CA SER A 287 12.66 7.76 -8.01
C SER A 287 13.62 7.51 -9.17
N ARG A 288 13.09 7.24 -10.36
CA ARG A 288 13.83 7.04 -11.60
C ARG A 288 13.35 8.04 -12.66
N LEU A 289 14.05 9.16 -12.81
CA LEU A 289 13.72 10.23 -13.74
C LEU A 289 14.44 9.99 -15.08
N LEU A 290 13.68 9.98 -16.17
CA LEU A 290 14.16 9.82 -17.54
C LEU A 290 13.89 11.13 -18.28
N VAL A 291 14.93 11.87 -18.65
CA VAL A 291 14.81 13.21 -19.27
C VAL A 291 15.35 13.17 -20.70
N GLU A 292 14.62 13.75 -21.65
CA GLU A 292 15.10 13.86 -23.05
C GLU A 292 16.42 14.67 -23.10
N GLU A 293 17.43 14.16 -23.83
CA GLU A 293 18.79 14.66 -23.84
C GLU A 293 18.89 16.18 -24.08
N SER A 294 18.02 16.69 -24.94
CA SER A 294 18.02 18.13 -25.34
C SER A 294 17.73 19.10 -24.19
N ILE A 295 17.04 18.65 -23.13
CA ILE A 295 16.66 19.47 -21.97
C ILE A 295 17.30 18.99 -20.67
N HIS A 296 18.09 17.92 -20.72
CA HIS A 296 18.61 17.22 -19.53
C HIS A 296 19.37 18.14 -18.58
N ASP A 297 20.33 18.90 -19.08
CA ASP A 297 21.22 19.69 -18.21
C ASP A 297 20.46 20.86 -17.56
N GLU A 298 19.62 21.56 -18.31
CA GLU A 298 18.75 22.64 -17.80
C GLU A 298 17.79 22.09 -16.73
N PHE A 299 17.16 20.94 -17.00
CA PHE A 299 16.25 20.29 -16.07
C PHE A 299 16.94 19.91 -14.76
N VAL A 300 18.10 19.27 -14.84
CA VAL A 300 18.88 18.84 -13.66
C VAL A 300 19.34 20.05 -12.84
N GLU A 301 19.83 21.11 -13.48
CA GLU A 301 20.29 22.32 -12.78
C GLU A 301 19.15 22.98 -11.97
N GLU A 302 17.99 23.18 -12.59
CA GLU A 302 16.85 23.81 -11.90
C GLU A 302 16.25 22.88 -10.83
N LEU A 303 16.16 21.57 -11.09
CA LEU A 303 15.73 20.58 -10.13
C LEU A 303 16.61 20.58 -8.86
N VAL A 304 17.92 20.58 -9.03
CA VAL A 304 18.90 20.65 -7.91
C VAL A 304 18.74 21.95 -7.12
N LYS A 305 18.57 23.06 -7.81
CA LYS A 305 18.38 24.39 -7.19
C LYS A 305 17.10 24.44 -6.34
N ARG A 306 15.99 23.85 -6.81
CA ARG A 306 14.73 23.76 -6.06
C ARG A 306 14.83 22.77 -4.91
N THR A 307 15.41 21.60 -5.14
CA THR A 307 15.59 20.55 -4.12
C THR A 307 16.36 21.04 -2.89
N LYS A 308 17.38 21.87 -3.08
CA LYS A 308 18.17 22.49 -1.97
C LYS A 308 17.33 23.40 -1.06
N LYS A 309 16.13 23.81 -1.48
CA LYS A 309 15.25 24.67 -0.69
C LYS A 309 14.24 23.89 0.14
N ILE A 310 14.14 22.57 -0.03
CA ILE A 310 13.21 21.74 0.75
C ILE A 310 13.55 21.87 2.24
N LYS A 311 12.55 22.26 3.02
CA LYS A 311 12.67 22.42 4.47
C LYS A 311 12.36 21.12 5.16
N LEU A 312 13.37 20.55 5.81
CA LEU A 312 13.22 19.38 6.70
C LEU A 312 12.89 19.87 8.11
N GLY A 313 12.02 19.18 8.82
CA GLY A 313 11.65 19.59 10.17
C GLY A 313 10.65 18.67 10.85
N ASN A 314 10.14 19.16 11.96
CA ASN A 314 9.03 18.52 12.68
C ASN A 314 7.75 18.65 11.84
N GLY A 315 7.06 17.54 11.60
CA GLY A 315 5.84 17.50 10.81
C GLY A 315 4.68 18.35 11.36
N PHE A 316 4.79 18.85 12.60
CA PHE A 316 3.82 19.78 13.21
C PHE A 316 4.12 21.25 12.94
N ASP A 317 5.28 21.58 12.40
CA ASP A 317 5.66 22.95 12.06
C ASP A 317 5.13 23.27 10.64
N GLU A 318 4.42 24.40 10.51
CA GLU A 318 3.75 24.81 9.26
C GLU A 318 4.72 24.96 8.05
N ASP A 319 5.98 25.29 8.33
CA ASP A 319 7.01 25.47 7.32
C ASP A 319 7.70 24.17 6.88
N THR A 320 7.46 23.06 7.56
CA THR A 320 8.09 21.76 7.24
C THR A 320 7.48 21.18 6.00
N GLN A 321 8.33 20.80 5.03
CA GLN A 321 7.95 20.21 3.74
C GLN A 321 8.25 18.71 3.68
N SER A 322 9.18 18.22 4.50
CA SER A 322 9.51 16.79 4.55
C SER A 322 9.98 16.39 5.95
N GLY A 323 9.46 15.29 6.44
CA GLY A 323 9.81 14.69 7.72
C GLY A 323 11.06 13.78 7.64
N PRO A 324 11.35 13.02 8.72
CA PRO A 324 12.43 12.05 8.78
C PRO A 324 12.11 10.74 8.04
N LEU A 325 13.12 9.90 7.86
CA LEU A 325 12.96 8.48 7.60
C LEU A 325 12.40 7.78 8.86
N ILE A 326 11.82 6.61 8.67
CA ILE A 326 11.09 5.92 9.75
C ILE A 326 12.00 5.41 10.89
N SER A 327 13.24 5.04 10.62
CA SER A 327 14.13 4.43 11.60
C SER A 327 15.60 4.63 11.27
N ALA A 328 16.47 4.37 12.25
CA ALA A 328 17.93 4.36 12.07
C ALA A 328 18.35 3.31 11.04
N GLU A 329 17.81 2.10 11.15
CA GLU A 329 18.10 0.99 10.22
C GLU A 329 17.73 1.36 8.77
N HIS A 330 16.57 1.98 8.59
CA HIS A 330 16.12 2.40 7.27
C HIS A 330 17.01 3.53 6.72
N ARG A 331 17.44 4.49 7.56
CA ARG A 331 18.40 5.52 7.16
C ARG A 331 19.74 4.93 6.74
N GLU A 332 20.25 3.95 7.47
CA GLU A 332 21.49 3.23 7.11
C GLU A 332 21.36 2.50 5.76
N LYS A 333 20.18 1.92 5.48
CA LYS A 333 19.88 1.36 4.16
C LYS A 333 20.00 2.42 3.06
N VAL A 334 19.42 3.60 3.25
CA VAL A 334 19.48 4.71 2.29
C VAL A 334 20.94 5.18 2.09
N GLU A 335 21.69 5.36 3.17
CA GLU A 335 23.11 5.73 3.16
C GLU A 335 23.95 4.72 2.35
N LYS A 336 23.68 3.43 2.54
CA LYS A 336 24.34 2.36 1.79
C LYS A 336 24.06 2.47 0.28
N TYR A 337 22.82 2.73 -0.13
CA TYR A 337 22.50 2.91 -1.55
C TYR A 337 23.16 4.16 -2.15
N VAL A 338 23.26 5.23 -1.39
CA VAL A 338 24.00 6.44 -1.81
C VAL A 338 25.49 6.11 -2.03
N SER A 339 26.09 5.33 -1.14
CA SER A 339 27.48 4.87 -1.32
C SER A 339 27.65 3.99 -2.56
N ILE A 340 26.71 3.05 -2.79
CA ILE A 340 26.69 2.21 -4.00
C ILE A 340 26.62 3.06 -5.26
N GLY A 341 25.75 4.07 -5.32
CA GLY A 341 25.65 4.95 -6.49
C GLY A 341 26.94 5.69 -6.79
N LEU A 342 27.65 6.17 -5.75
CA LEU A 342 28.96 6.79 -5.90
C LEU A 342 30.03 5.80 -6.40
N GLU A 343 30.05 4.58 -5.85
CA GLU A 343 30.99 3.52 -6.25
C GLU A 343 30.76 3.05 -7.69
N GLU A 344 29.51 3.04 -8.15
CA GLU A 344 29.13 2.71 -9.54
C GLU A 344 29.36 3.85 -10.52
N GLY A 345 29.78 5.03 -10.06
CA GLY A 345 30.17 6.16 -10.88
C GLY A 345 29.06 7.16 -11.19
N ALA A 346 27.89 7.07 -10.54
CA ALA A 346 26.86 8.09 -10.64
C ALA A 346 27.34 9.41 -10.04
N LYS A 347 27.00 10.53 -10.68
CA LYS A 347 27.41 11.87 -10.23
C LYS A 347 26.43 12.38 -9.18
N LEU A 348 26.91 12.61 -7.96
CA LEU A 348 26.11 13.24 -6.90
C LEU A 348 25.97 14.74 -7.16
N GLU A 349 24.75 15.20 -7.44
CA GLU A 349 24.46 16.62 -7.71
C GLU A 349 24.12 17.39 -6.42
N THR A 350 23.43 16.76 -5.49
CA THR A 350 23.08 17.34 -4.18
C THR A 350 22.71 16.26 -3.16
N GLY A 351 22.72 16.61 -1.87
CA GLY A 351 22.34 15.72 -0.77
C GLY A 351 23.43 14.72 -0.39
N GLY A 352 23.11 13.44 -0.36
CA GLY A 352 24.04 12.34 -0.07
C GLY A 352 24.59 12.30 1.36
N LYS A 353 23.92 12.95 2.33
CA LYS A 353 24.39 13.03 3.72
C LYS A 353 23.24 13.38 4.68
N ARG A 354 23.50 13.20 5.97
CA ARG A 354 22.63 13.69 7.05
C ARG A 354 22.68 15.23 7.11
N PRO A 355 21.58 15.91 7.51
CA PRO A 355 21.58 17.35 7.72
C PRO A 355 22.54 17.74 8.86
N ALA A 356 23.11 18.96 8.76
CA ALA A 356 24.05 19.44 9.76
C ALA A 356 23.38 20.17 10.95
N ALA A 357 22.13 20.60 10.79
CA ALA A 357 21.37 21.30 11.84
C ALA A 357 21.18 20.39 13.07
N GLU A 358 21.50 20.91 14.27
CA GLU A 358 21.54 20.13 15.51
C GLU A 358 20.17 19.52 15.86
N GLU A 359 19.09 20.27 15.65
CA GLU A 359 17.73 19.80 15.88
C GLU A 359 17.35 18.59 15.01
N LEU A 360 17.85 18.53 13.77
CA LEU A 360 17.59 17.42 12.84
C LEU A 360 18.44 16.19 13.11
N GLN A 361 19.53 16.32 13.87
CA GLN A 361 20.36 15.17 14.23
C GLN A 361 19.70 14.27 15.28
N LYS A 362 18.70 14.77 15.99
CA LYS A 362 17.93 13.97 16.96
C LYS A 362 17.03 12.94 16.31
N GLY A 363 16.59 13.16 15.04
CA GLY A 363 15.74 12.27 14.28
C GLY A 363 16.50 11.48 13.19
N PHE A 364 15.73 10.77 12.39
CA PHE A 364 16.29 9.92 11.33
C PHE A 364 16.36 10.64 9.98
N PHE A 365 16.68 11.92 9.98
CA PHE A 365 16.71 12.74 8.78
C PHE A 365 17.83 12.37 7.80
N TYR A 366 17.54 12.53 6.50
CA TYR A 366 18.47 12.44 5.40
C TYR A 366 18.16 13.51 4.36
N LEU A 367 19.17 14.15 3.78
CA LEU A 367 18.97 15.21 2.81
C LEU A 367 18.42 14.64 1.48
N PRO A 368 17.45 15.33 0.83
CA PRO A 368 17.05 15.03 -0.53
C PRO A 368 18.24 14.96 -1.46
N THR A 369 18.36 13.84 -2.18
CA THR A 369 19.58 13.42 -2.88
C THR A 369 19.26 13.19 -4.36
N ILE A 370 20.09 13.77 -5.25
CA ILE A 370 19.97 13.63 -6.69
C ILE A 370 21.30 13.11 -7.27
N PHE A 371 21.19 12.05 -8.05
CA PHE A 371 22.26 11.53 -8.88
C PHE A 371 21.95 11.76 -10.36
N SER A 372 22.94 12.21 -11.13
CA SER A 372 22.91 12.29 -12.60
C SER A 372 23.96 11.38 -13.23
N GLY A 373 23.96 11.30 -14.56
CA GLY A 373 24.87 10.40 -15.27
C GLY A 373 24.66 8.92 -14.93
N CYS A 374 23.43 8.59 -14.53
CA CYS A 374 23.07 7.23 -14.21
C CYS A 374 22.85 6.39 -15.47
N THR A 375 23.17 5.10 -15.39
CA THR A 375 22.92 4.11 -16.45
C THR A 375 22.08 2.96 -15.92
N SER A 376 21.34 2.30 -16.81
CA SER A 376 20.37 1.27 -16.44
C SER A 376 20.96 0.03 -15.77
N ASP A 377 22.27 -0.21 -15.83
CA ASP A 377 22.97 -1.30 -15.17
C ASP A 377 23.35 -1.00 -13.69
N MET A 378 23.25 0.26 -13.26
CA MET A 378 23.55 0.65 -11.89
C MET A 378 22.48 0.11 -10.91
N ARG A 379 22.91 -0.40 -9.77
CA ARG A 379 22.01 -0.89 -8.71
C ARG A 379 21.09 0.20 -8.18
N ILE A 380 21.63 1.43 -8.05
CA ILE A 380 20.83 2.57 -7.59
C ILE A 380 19.69 2.92 -8.56
N VAL A 381 19.78 2.51 -9.83
CA VAL A 381 18.73 2.65 -10.86
C VAL A 381 17.77 1.47 -10.84
N GLN A 382 18.27 0.25 -10.58
CA GLN A 382 17.49 -0.98 -10.66
C GLN A 382 16.77 -1.33 -9.36
N GLU A 383 17.35 -0.99 -8.20
CA GLU A 383 16.86 -1.43 -6.89
C GLU A 383 16.07 -0.31 -6.18
N GLU A 384 15.08 -0.69 -5.39
CA GLU A 384 14.25 0.23 -4.61
C GLU A 384 15.00 0.72 -3.36
N VAL A 385 15.36 2.01 -3.35
CA VAL A 385 16.02 2.66 -2.21
C VAL A 385 15.02 2.91 -1.08
N PHE A 386 13.82 3.38 -1.42
CA PHE A 386 12.72 3.72 -0.51
C PHE A 386 13.07 4.88 0.44
N GLY A 387 13.68 5.92 -0.12
CA GLY A 387 14.14 7.12 0.59
C GLY A 387 14.26 8.30 -0.37
N PRO A 388 14.70 9.49 0.10
CA PRO A 388 14.71 10.71 -0.69
C PRO A 388 15.88 10.72 -1.69
N VAL A 389 15.93 9.74 -2.59
CA VAL A 389 17.01 9.55 -3.55
C VAL A 389 16.45 9.39 -4.96
N LEU A 390 16.85 10.30 -5.83
CA LEU A 390 16.47 10.36 -7.25
C LEU A 390 17.67 10.02 -8.13
N THR A 391 17.44 9.16 -9.12
CA THR A 391 18.38 8.90 -10.21
C THR A 391 17.90 9.54 -11.51
N VAL A 392 18.79 10.18 -12.26
CA VAL A 392 18.48 10.82 -13.54
C VAL A 392 19.27 10.15 -14.66
N GLU A 393 18.53 9.67 -15.66
CA GLU A 393 19.03 9.10 -16.90
C GLU A 393 18.59 10.00 -18.07
N SER A 394 19.34 10.02 -19.17
CA SER A 394 18.93 10.70 -20.41
C SER A 394 18.47 9.70 -21.46
N PHE A 395 17.60 10.16 -22.38
CA PHE A 395 17.18 9.38 -23.56
C PHE A 395 17.06 10.30 -24.78
N ARG A 396 17.04 9.70 -26.00
CA ARG A 396 16.99 10.42 -27.27
C ARG A 396 15.73 10.17 -28.08
N THR A 397 15.13 8.98 -27.95
CA THR A 397 13.95 8.60 -28.76
C THR A 397 12.86 7.96 -27.89
N GLU A 398 11.62 7.93 -28.42
CA GLU A 398 10.50 7.24 -27.78
C GLU A 398 10.79 5.75 -27.56
N GLU A 399 11.40 5.08 -28.53
CA GLU A 399 11.72 3.65 -28.45
C GLU A 399 12.74 3.39 -27.34
N GLU A 400 13.74 4.26 -27.22
CA GLU A 400 14.77 4.15 -26.18
C GLU A 400 14.16 4.32 -24.79
N VAL A 401 13.34 5.36 -24.56
CA VAL A 401 12.76 5.61 -23.26
C VAL A 401 11.76 4.53 -22.84
N ILE A 402 10.98 3.99 -23.79
CA ILE A 402 10.08 2.87 -23.52
C ILE A 402 10.87 1.64 -23.08
N LYS A 403 12.00 1.35 -23.74
CA LYS A 403 12.89 0.25 -23.37
C LYS A 403 13.47 0.48 -21.98
N LEU A 404 14.04 1.66 -21.71
CA LEU A 404 14.62 2.02 -20.40
C LEU A 404 13.57 1.92 -19.30
N ALA A 405 12.41 2.53 -19.46
CA ALA A 405 11.33 2.54 -18.47
C ALA A 405 10.84 1.12 -18.11
N ASN A 406 10.85 0.21 -19.07
CA ASN A 406 10.46 -1.17 -18.86
C ASN A 406 11.59 -2.09 -18.36
N ASP A 407 12.84 -1.63 -18.37
CA ASP A 407 14.03 -2.40 -18.00
C ASP A 407 14.27 -2.44 -16.49
N THR A 408 13.33 -3.03 -15.77
CA THR A 408 13.39 -3.29 -14.32
C THR A 408 12.50 -4.47 -13.98
N ILE A 409 12.75 -5.12 -12.84
CA ILE A 409 11.87 -6.18 -12.31
C ILE A 409 10.53 -5.63 -11.81
N TYR A 410 10.41 -4.32 -11.62
CA TYR A 410 9.24 -3.64 -11.11
C TYR A 410 8.26 -3.23 -12.20
N GLY A 411 7.06 -2.90 -11.79
CA GLY A 411 6.01 -2.43 -12.67
C GLY A 411 4.81 -1.85 -11.92
N LEU A 412 5.05 -1.04 -10.84
CA LEU A 412 3.95 -0.50 -10.04
C LEU A 412 3.30 0.70 -10.73
N ALA A 413 4.03 1.77 -10.91
CA ALA A 413 3.50 3.02 -11.47
C ALA A 413 4.57 3.76 -12.30
N GLY A 414 4.17 4.87 -12.95
CA GLY A 414 5.07 5.78 -13.64
C GLY A 414 4.31 6.93 -14.31
N ALA A 415 5.05 7.90 -14.86
CA ALA A 415 4.46 9.05 -15.54
C ALA A 415 5.15 9.39 -16.85
N VAL A 416 4.40 10.09 -17.71
CA VAL A 416 4.85 10.62 -19.00
C VAL A 416 4.45 12.09 -19.12
N TRP A 417 5.43 12.96 -19.33
CA TRP A 417 5.25 14.40 -19.47
C TRP A 417 5.51 14.84 -20.91
N SER A 418 4.51 15.39 -21.58
CA SER A 418 4.58 15.94 -22.94
C SER A 418 3.39 16.84 -23.21
N SER A 419 3.55 17.93 -23.93
CA SER A 419 2.45 18.74 -24.42
C SER A 419 1.71 18.07 -25.59
N ASP A 420 2.35 17.12 -26.29
CA ASP A 420 1.70 16.23 -27.27
C ASP A 420 1.04 15.05 -26.55
N ILE A 421 -0.26 15.18 -26.27
CA ILE A 421 -1.05 14.15 -25.59
C ILE A 421 -1.05 12.83 -26.39
N SER A 422 -1.05 12.88 -27.71
CA SER A 422 -1.00 11.64 -28.53
C SER A 422 0.31 10.88 -28.36
N LYS A 423 1.42 11.59 -28.23
CA LYS A 423 2.73 11.02 -27.90
C LYS A 423 2.71 10.44 -26.49
N ALA A 424 2.25 11.21 -25.50
CA ALA A 424 2.18 10.76 -24.12
C ALA A 424 1.33 9.49 -23.96
N GLU A 425 0.14 9.43 -24.58
CA GLU A 425 -0.70 8.24 -24.57
C GLU A 425 -0.05 7.03 -25.28
N ARG A 426 0.59 7.25 -26.42
CA ARG A 426 1.29 6.19 -27.17
C ARG A 426 2.42 5.59 -26.36
N VAL A 427 3.20 6.38 -25.66
CA VAL A 427 4.26 5.93 -24.76
C VAL A 427 3.65 5.22 -23.56
N ALA A 428 2.69 5.84 -22.87
CA ALA A 428 2.04 5.29 -21.67
C ALA A 428 1.48 3.88 -21.92
N ARG A 429 0.84 3.64 -23.07
CA ARG A 429 0.29 2.31 -23.43
C ARG A 429 1.34 1.21 -23.62
N GLN A 430 2.61 1.57 -23.81
CA GLN A 430 3.70 0.62 -23.98
C GLN A 430 4.48 0.37 -22.66
N LEU A 431 4.17 1.10 -21.61
CA LEU A 431 4.76 0.88 -20.29
C LEU A 431 4.08 -0.29 -19.59
N ARG A 432 4.86 -1.23 -19.07
CA ARG A 432 4.39 -2.40 -18.32
C ARG A 432 4.23 -2.07 -16.84
N LEU A 433 3.31 -1.17 -16.54
CA LEU A 433 3.03 -0.61 -15.22
C LEU A 433 1.54 -0.77 -14.89
N GLY A 434 1.22 -0.84 -13.61
CA GLY A 434 -0.15 -0.93 -13.14
C GLY A 434 -0.91 0.39 -13.27
N THR A 435 -0.22 1.50 -12.99
CA THR A 435 -0.75 2.86 -13.15
C THR A 435 0.23 3.71 -13.95
N VAL A 436 -0.27 4.45 -14.94
CA VAL A 436 0.53 5.43 -15.69
C VAL A 436 -0.21 6.77 -15.70
N TRP A 437 0.45 7.78 -15.18
CA TRP A 437 -0.03 9.15 -15.23
C TRP A 437 0.46 9.86 -16.49
N ILE A 438 -0.33 10.78 -16.99
CA ILE A 438 0.04 11.67 -18.10
C ILE A 438 -0.07 13.11 -17.60
N ASN A 439 1.04 13.84 -17.61
CA ASN A 439 1.17 15.20 -17.11
C ASN A 439 0.69 15.37 -15.65
N ASP A 440 0.91 14.34 -14.84
CA ASP A 440 0.63 14.32 -13.40
C ASP A 440 1.49 13.26 -12.72
N PHE A 441 1.52 13.25 -11.36
CA PHE A 441 2.14 12.20 -10.58
C PHE A 441 1.43 12.04 -9.22
N HIS A 442 1.29 10.80 -8.73
CA HIS A 442 0.65 10.38 -7.48
C HIS A 442 -0.87 10.33 -7.41
N PRO A 443 -1.72 11.02 -8.19
CA PRO A 443 -3.15 10.91 -8.00
C PRO A 443 -3.63 9.46 -8.00
N TYR A 444 -4.34 9.08 -6.96
CA TYR A 444 -5.09 7.84 -6.86
C TYR A 444 -6.45 8.15 -6.22
N PHE A 445 -7.42 7.27 -6.37
CA PHE A 445 -8.73 7.42 -5.76
C PHE A 445 -9.42 6.07 -5.61
N ALA A 446 -10.30 5.95 -4.63
CA ALA A 446 -10.92 4.70 -4.23
C ALA A 446 -11.64 3.94 -5.37
N GLN A 447 -12.10 4.64 -6.42
CA GLN A 447 -12.84 4.08 -7.55
C GLN A 447 -11.97 3.42 -8.62
N ALA A 448 -10.67 3.74 -8.67
CA ALA A 448 -9.75 3.21 -9.67
C ALA A 448 -8.90 2.06 -9.08
N PRO A 449 -8.67 0.97 -9.84
CA PRO A 449 -7.85 -0.13 -9.35
C PRO A 449 -6.40 0.32 -9.17
N TRP A 450 -5.76 -0.19 -8.13
CA TRP A 450 -4.35 -0.04 -7.84
C TRP A 450 -3.65 -1.39 -7.82
N GLY A 451 -2.41 -1.46 -8.30
CA GLY A 451 -1.57 -2.66 -8.20
C GLY A 451 -0.54 -2.77 -9.30
N GLY A 452 0.48 -3.59 -9.05
CA GLY A 452 1.66 -3.68 -9.90
C GLY A 452 1.60 -4.76 -10.98
N TYR A 453 2.45 -4.57 -11.99
CA TYR A 453 2.86 -5.60 -12.95
C TYR A 453 4.17 -6.24 -12.48
N LYS A 454 4.61 -7.29 -13.14
CA LYS A 454 5.90 -7.98 -12.90
C LYS A 454 6.05 -8.37 -11.42
N GLN A 455 7.17 -7.96 -10.76
CA GLN A 455 7.40 -8.26 -9.35
C GLN A 455 6.88 -7.17 -8.39
N SER A 456 6.10 -6.21 -8.88
CA SER A 456 5.46 -5.21 -8.02
C SER A 456 4.13 -5.64 -7.42
N GLY A 457 3.58 -6.80 -7.82
CA GLY A 457 2.40 -7.31 -7.14
C GLY A 457 1.62 -8.38 -7.91
N ILE A 458 0.63 -8.93 -7.21
CA ILE A 458 -0.37 -9.88 -7.71
C ILE A 458 -1.72 -9.44 -7.15
N GLY A 459 -2.76 -9.43 -8.00
CA GLY A 459 -4.07 -8.91 -7.63
C GLY A 459 -4.15 -7.39 -7.80
N ARG A 460 -5.25 -6.83 -7.31
CA ARG A 460 -5.49 -5.37 -7.31
C ARG A 460 -6.16 -4.95 -6.02
N GLU A 461 -5.79 -3.77 -5.56
CA GLU A 461 -6.51 -3.05 -4.51
C GLU A 461 -7.30 -1.89 -5.12
N LEU A 462 -8.22 -1.30 -4.39
CA LEU A 462 -9.12 -0.24 -4.82
C LEU A 462 -10.02 -0.62 -6.02
N GLY A 463 -10.92 0.28 -6.35
CA GLY A 463 -11.91 0.02 -7.38
C GLY A 463 -12.80 -1.19 -7.10
N ARG A 464 -13.62 -1.54 -8.07
CA ARG A 464 -14.43 -2.76 -8.01
C ARG A 464 -13.57 -4.02 -8.01
N THR A 465 -12.44 -4.00 -8.73
CA THR A 465 -11.49 -5.12 -8.78
C THR A 465 -10.92 -5.43 -7.40
N GLY A 466 -10.66 -4.42 -6.55
CA GLY A 466 -10.26 -4.64 -5.17
C GLY A 466 -11.32 -5.35 -4.32
N LEU A 467 -12.62 -5.10 -4.55
CA LEU A 467 -13.69 -5.86 -3.91
C LEU A 467 -13.71 -7.32 -4.40
N GLU A 468 -13.49 -7.52 -5.70
CA GLU A 468 -13.51 -8.84 -6.33
C GLU A 468 -12.40 -9.76 -5.81
N GLU A 469 -11.26 -9.23 -5.38
CA GLU A 469 -10.19 -10.01 -4.71
C GLU A 469 -10.69 -10.71 -3.44
N TYR A 470 -11.63 -10.10 -2.73
CA TYR A 470 -12.21 -10.61 -1.49
C TYR A 470 -13.47 -11.46 -1.72
N THR A 471 -13.72 -11.89 -2.95
CA THR A 471 -14.86 -12.75 -3.31
C THR A 471 -14.41 -13.99 -4.07
N GLU A 472 -15.21 -15.07 -3.96
CA GLU A 472 -15.13 -16.24 -4.81
C GLU A 472 -16.28 -16.24 -5.82
N LEU A 473 -15.97 -16.61 -7.05
CA LEU A 473 -16.96 -16.70 -8.12
C LEU A 473 -17.48 -18.12 -8.23
N LYS A 474 -18.79 -18.31 -7.99
CA LYS A 474 -19.49 -19.59 -8.08
C LYS A 474 -20.43 -19.60 -9.27
N HIS A 475 -20.36 -20.66 -10.09
CA HIS A 475 -21.31 -20.91 -11.17
C HIS A 475 -22.44 -21.83 -10.66
N LEU A 476 -23.67 -21.31 -10.66
CA LEU A 476 -24.88 -22.08 -10.37
C LEU A 476 -25.56 -22.46 -11.68
N TYR A 477 -25.56 -23.74 -11.98
CA TYR A 477 -26.28 -24.30 -13.13
C TYR A 477 -27.57 -24.99 -12.64
N ARG A 478 -28.70 -24.61 -13.22
CA ARG A 478 -30.01 -25.21 -12.92
C ARG A 478 -30.60 -25.81 -14.18
N ASN A 479 -30.85 -27.12 -14.20
CA ASN A 479 -31.69 -27.78 -15.20
C ASN A 479 -33.15 -27.73 -14.72
N THR A 480 -34.03 -27.08 -15.51
CA THR A 480 -35.46 -26.90 -15.17
C THR A 480 -36.31 -28.06 -15.69
N LYS A 481 -35.77 -28.95 -16.51
CA LYS A 481 -36.47 -30.15 -17.04
C LYS A 481 -35.48 -31.30 -17.12
N PRO A 482 -35.07 -31.90 -15.96
CA PRO A 482 -34.11 -33.00 -15.95
C PRO A 482 -34.68 -34.25 -16.64
N GLU A 483 -33.90 -34.88 -17.47
CA GLU A 483 -34.22 -36.15 -18.17
C GLU A 483 -33.11 -37.19 -17.87
N ALA A 484 -33.52 -38.48 -17.87
CA ALA A 484 -32.58 -39.55 -17.62
C ALA A 484 -31.64 -39.73 -18.84
N VAL A 485 -30.35 -39.70 -18.60
CA VAL A 485 -29.34 -39.80 -19.66
C VAL A 485 -29.12 -41.26 -20.17
N HIS A 486 -29.48 -42.24 -19.34
CA HIS A 486 -29.27 -43.68 -19.62
C HIS A 486 -27.89 -44.07 -20.13
N TRP A 487 -26.85 -43.30 -19.69
CA TRP A 487 -25.44 -43.55 -20.11
C TRP A 487 -24.93 -44.89 -19.61
N PHE A 488 -25.25 -45.25 -18.38
CA PHE A 488 -24.95 -46.55 -17.81
C PHE A 488 -26.17 -47.44 -17.92
N LYS A 489 -26.06 -48.54 -18.66
CA LYS A 489 -27.13 -49.54 -18.86
C LYS A 489 -26.96 -50.71 -17.93
#